data_57ab5d25a3570be1a15f295ff4e205db
#
_entry.id   57ab5d25a3570be1a15f295ff4e205db
#
_cell.length_a   1.000
_cell.length_b   1.000
_cell.length_c   1.000
_cell.angle_alpha   90.00
_cell.angle_beta   90.00
_cell.angle_gamma   90.00
#
_symmetry.space_group_name_H-M   'P 1'
#
loop_
_entity.id
_entity.type
_entity.pdbx_description
1 polymer ?
#
loop_
_entity_poly.entity_id
_entity_poly.type
_entity_poly.pdbx_seq_one_letter_code
_entity_poly.pdbx_strand_id
1 'polypeptide(L)'
;MEKIELRKKDFVTSLILIAFGIFMILYTTAEIPMKDSWGGVMNVWFVSPGLLPICIGGLIIIMGIVLCRRAIKDGGAKKFFEDLSHQKKDSSGKTLRFLGILLVIVAYVYLYIPRIDYFLSTMLCLMVFISLFHLDRPGFLKRLFTFYLAGCLLFLLVFLVGIDKQLNERFLYFMDLLVFLFFLAYFTYCRILIGGDGILKRKLRTTLIMSIVPSLVLIPSFKYFLLVPLPVEGGFIELMNIVRYALR
;
A
#
# COMPACT_ATOMS: atom_id res chain seq x y z
N MET A 1 -17.27 6.76 30.27
CA MET A 1 -16.87 5.70 29.31
C MET A 1 -15.91 6.21 28.24
N GLU A 2 -16.18 7.34 27.62
CA GLU A 2 -15.38 7.95 26.55
C GLU A 2 -13.89 8.21 26.93
N LYS A 3 -13.64 8.66 28.16
CA LYS A 3 -12.29 8.96 28.67
C LYS A 3 -11.39 7.72 28.78
N ILE A 4 -11.92 6.57 29.18
CA ILE A 4 -11.17 5.32 29.30
C ILE A 4 -10.89 4.70 27.92
N GLU A 5 -11.80 4.87 26.97
CA GLU A 5 -11.61 4.42 25.60
C GLU A 5 -10.51 5.22 24.89
N LEU A 6 -10.45 6.53 25.16
CA LEU A 6 -9.36 7.39 24.73
C LEU A 6 -8.00 6.91 25.29
N ARG A 7 -7.93 6.58 26.58
CA ARG A 7 -6.71 6.08 27.23
C ARG A 7 -6.24 4.73 26.70
N LYS A 8 -7.17 3.88 26.26
CA LYS A 8 -6.81 2.65 25.54
C LYS A 8 -6.10 2.96 24.21
N LYS A 9 -6.62 3.94 23.45
CA LYS A 9 -5.96 4.37 22.20
C LYS A 9 -4.59 4.99 22.48
N ASP A 10 -4.46 5.80 23.51
CA ASP A 10 -3.19 6.38 23.97
C ASP A 10 -2.16 5.29 24.28
N PHE A 11 -2.57 4.19 24.93
CA PHE A 11 -1.70 3.06 25.22
C PHE A 11 -1.16 2.40 23.95
N VAL A 12 -2.02 2.11 22.97
CA VAL A 12 -1.61 1.53 21.68
C VAL A 12 -0.67 2.48 20.93
N THR A 13 -1.03 3.76 20.87
CA THR A 13 -0.21 4.78 20.21
C THR A 13 1.16 4.91 20.86
N SER A 14 1.25 4.82 22.20
CA SER A 14 2.53 4.88 22.92
C SER A 14 3.44 3.71 22.58
N LEU A 15 2.91 2.50 22.43
CA LEU A 15 3.69 1.32 22.04
C LEU A 15 4.22 1.48 20.60
N ILE A 16 3.38 1.98 19.68
CA ILE A 16 3.80 2.23 18.30
C ILE A 16 4.91 3.29 18.25
N LEU A 17 4.78 4.39 19.01
CA LEU A 17 5.80 5.44 19.05
C LEU A 17 7.13 4.92 19.61
N ILE A 18 7.11 4.12 20.67
CA ILE A 18 8.33 3.53 21.25
C ILE A 18 8.98 2.59 20.24
N ALA A 19 8.21 1.70 19.62
CA ALA A 19 8.72 0.78 18.61
C ALA A 19 9.31 1.53 17.39
N PHE A 20 8.64 2.57 16.93
CA PHE A 20 9.12 3.40 15.83
C PHE A 20 10.40 4.18 16.17
N GLY A 21 10.48 4.75 17.38
CA GLY A 21 11.69 5.43 17.84
C GLY A 21 12.89 4.49 17.96
N ILE A 22 12.69 3.26 18.48
CA ILE A 22 13.70 2.21 18.52
C ILE A 22 14.14 1.83 17.10
N PHE A 23 13.19 1.61 16.20
CA PHE A 23 13.47 1.30 14.79
C PHE A 23 14.32 2.40 14.13
N MET A 24 13.95 3.67 14.33
CA MET A 24 14.70 4.81 13.80
C MET A 24 16.15 4.82 14.27
N ILE A 25 16.39 4.59 15.57
CA ILE A 25 17.75 4.55 16.13
C ILE A 25 18.55 3.38 15.57
N LEU A 26 17.96 2.16 15.57
CA LEU A 26 18.62 0.95 15.08
C LEU A 26 18.95 1.07 13.59
N TYR A 27 18.01 1.53 12.77
CA TYR A 27 18.21 1.70 11.35
C TYR A 27 19.31 2.73 11.06
N THR A 28 19.27 3.87 11.74
CA THR A 28 20.28 4.94 11.56
C THR A 28 21.66 4.46 11.95
N THR A 29 21.81 3.73 13.05
CA THR A 29 23.12 3.24 13.50
C THR A 29 23.66 2.11 12.63
N ALA A 30 22.79 1.34 11.96
CA ALA A 30 23.19 0.27 11.04
C ALA A 30 23.61 0.78 9.66
N GLU A 31 22.86 1.74 9.11
CA GLU A 31 23.04 2.19 7.72
C GLU A 31 23.90 3.45 7.57
N ILE A 32 23.99 4.30 8.61
CA ILE A 32 24.71 5.56 8.52
C ILE A 32 26.00 5.47 9.33
N PRO A 33 27.18 5.48 8.68
CA PRO A 33 28.45 5.42 9.40
C PRO A 33 28.66 6.71 10.19
N MET A 34 28.92 6.56 11.49
CA MET A 34 29.08 7.70 12.42
C MET A 34 30.49 8.29 12.41
N LYS A 35 31.52 7.53 11.95
CA LYS A 35 32.94 7.90 12.05
C LYS A 35 33.69 7.91 10.72
N ASP A 36 33.14 7.36 9.66
CA ASP A 36 33.81 7.23 8.37
C ASP A 36 33.44 8.35 7.40
N SER A 37 34.29 8.60 6.41
CA SER A 37 34.00 9.59 5.37
C SER A 37 32.82 9.11 4.51
N TRP A 38 31.71 9.81 4.58
CA TRP A 38 30.55 9.58 3.74
C TRP A 38 30.37 10.77 2.80
N GLY A 39 30.30 10.52 1.49
CA GLY A 39 30.17 11.59 0.51
C GLY A 39 31.36 12.54 0.41
N GLY A 40 32.57 12.11 0.77
CA GLY A 40 33.81 12.94 0.67
C GLY A 40 34.04 13.91 1.83
N VAL A 41 33.20 13.88 2.87
CA VAL A 41 33.37 14.73 4.07
C VAL A 41 33.77 13.83 5.25
N MET A 42 34.81 14.19 5.99
CA MET A 42 35.17 13.50 7.24
C MET A 42 34.05 13.69 8.26
N ASN A 43 33.35 12.60 8.59
CA ASN A 43 32.29 12.62 9.58
C ASN A 43 32.88 12.49 11.00
N VAL A 44 32.86 13.60 11.72
CA VAL A 44 32.98 13.57 13.18
C VAL A 44 31.59 13.30 13.73
N TRP A 45 31.44 12.51 14.79
CA TRP A 45 30.14 12.05 15.33
C TRP A 45 29.08 13.16 15.49
N PHE A 46 29.48 14.39 15.80
CA PHE A 46 28.58 15.54 15.97
C PHE A 46 28.19 16.24 14.65
N VAL A 47 28.84 15.91 13.53
CA VAL A 47 28.51 16.42 12.19
C VAL A 47 27.82 15.33 11.34
N SER A 48 27.75 14.09 11.88
CA SER A 48 27.14 12.97 11.17
C SER A 48 25.66 13.22 10.85
N PRO A 49 25.23 12.97 9.60
CA PRO A 49 23.81 13.07 9.21
C PRO A 49 22.90 12.14 10.03
N GLY A 50 23.46 11.11 10.67
CA GLY A 50 22.73 10.19 11.55
C GLY A 50 22.36 10.79 12.90
N LEU A 51 22.99 11.88 13.34
CA LEU A 51 22.73 12.47 14.65
C LEU A 51 21.29 12.98 14.78
N LEU A 52 20.77 13.64 13.75
CA LEU A 52 19.42 14.20 13.75
C LEU A 52 18.34 13.10 13.85
N PRO A 53 18.35 12.03 13.05
CA PRO A 53 17.41 10.90 13.23
C PRO A 53 17.50 10.24 14.61
N ILE A 54 18.71 10.09 15.19
CA ILE A 54 18.90 9.52 16.53
C ILE A 54 18.28 10.41 17.60
N CYS A 55 18.50 11.73 17.53
CA CYS A 55 17.90 12.68 18.47
C CYS A 55 16.37 12.65 18.36
N ILE A 56 15.82 12.65 17.15
CA ILE A 56 14.38 12.57 16.93
C ILE A 56 13.84 11.25 17.47
N GLY A 57 14.48 10.12 17.16
CA GLY A 57 14.11 8.79 17.67
C GLY A 57 14.09 8.75 19.19
N GLY A 58 15.12 9.32 19.83
CA GLY A 58 15.20 9.45 21.30
C GLY A 58 14.06 10.26 21.90
N LEU A 59 13.74 11.42 21.31
CA LEU A 59 12.62 12.26 21.74
C LEU A 59 11.28 11.52 21.59
N ILE A 60 11.07 10.82 20.48
CA ILE A 60 9.86 10.02 20.25
C ILE A 60 9.72 8.92 21.31
N ILE A 61 10.82 8.24 21.67
CA ILE A 61 10.80 7.23 22.73
C ILE A 61 10.42 7.84 24.08
N ILE A 62 11.03 8.96 24.45
CA ILE A 62 10.72 9.67 25.70
C ILE A 62 9.24 10.06 25.75
N MET A 63 8.71 10.67 24.69
CA MET A 63 7.31 11.02 24.59
C MET A 63 6.40 9.78 24.65
N GLY A 64 6.77 8.71 23.96
CA GLY A 64 6.08 7.42 24.00
C GLY A 64 6.02 6.84 25.41
N ILE A 65 7.12 6.88 26.15
CA ILE A 65 7.18 6.40 27.55
C ILE A 65 6.29 7.24 28.47
N VAL A 66 6.31 8.57 28.32
CA VAL A 66 5.45 9.47 29.11
C VAL A 66 3.98 9.19 28.83
N LEU A 67 3.62 9.03 27.56
CA LEU A 67 2.24 8.70 27.15
C LEU A 67 1.83 7.32 27.68
N CYS A 68 2.71 6.32 27.60
CA CYS A 68 2.48 4.98 28.10
C CYS A 68 2.20 4.97 29.60
N ARG A 69 3.04 5.66 30.38
CA ARG A 69 2.84 5.77 31.84
C ARG A 69 1.51 6.39 32.19
N ARG A 70 1.09 7.46 31.50
CA ARG A 70 -0.22 8.09 31.71
C ARG A 70 -1.37 7.14 31.35
N ALA A 71 -1.26 6.47 30.20
CA ALA A 71 -2.27 5.51 29.75
C ALA A 71 -2.43 4.33 30.71
N ILE A 72 -1.32 3.81 31.28
CA ILE A 72 -1.36 2.74 32.28
C ILE A 72 -2.01 3.23 33.58
N LYS A 73 -1.59 4.41 34.08
CA LYS A 73 -2.13 4.99 35.32
C LYS A 73 -3.64 5.24 35.24
N ASP A 74 -4.13 5.63 34.09
CA ASP A 74 -5.57 5.93 33.87
C ASP A 74 -6.36 4.67 33.43
N GLY A 75 -5.80 3.46 33.55
CA GLY A 75 -6.51 2.20 33.31
C GLY A 75 -6.63 1.78 31.83
N GLY A 76 -5.99 2.50 30.91
CA GLY A 76 -6.05 2.21 29.47
C GLY A 76 -5.45 0.85 29.07
N ALA A 77 -4.34 0.45 29.73
CA ALA A 77 -3.72 -0.84 29.52
C ALA A 77 -4.65 -1.99 29.95
N LYS A 78 -5.29 -1.88 31.13
CA LYS A 78 -6.20 -2.90 31.65
C LYS A 78 -7.37 -3.12 30.67
N LYS A 79 -7.96 -2.03 30.20
CA LYS A 79 -9.06 -2.10 29.24
C LYS A 79 -8.62 -2.66 27.88
N PHE A 80 -7.38 -2.38 27.45
CA PHE A 80 -6.83 -2.95 26.23
C PHE A 80 -6.75 -4.49 26.30
N PHE A 81 -6.24 -5.04 27.40
CA PHE A 81 -6.15 -6.49 27.60
C PHE A 81 -7.53 -7.15 27.81
N GLU A 82 -8.46 -6.50 28.50
CA GLU A 82 -9.84 -6.95 28.63
C GLU A 82 -10.54 -7.03 27.26
N ASP A 83 -10.41 -5.98 26.46
CA ASP A 83 -11.01 -5.95 25.10
C ASP A 83 -10.36 -6.97 24.17
N LEU A 84 -9.05 -7.22 24.25
CA LEU A 84 -8.39 -8.30 23.50
C LEU A 84 -8.98 -9.67 23.83
N SER A 85 -9.31 -9.89 25.10
CA SER A 85 -9.96 -11.14 25.57
C SER A 85 -11.40 -11.27 25.09
N HIS A 86 -12.14 -10.15 25.00
CA HIS A 86 -13.56 -10.13 24.60
C HIS A 86 -13.80 -9.90 23.09
N GLN A 87 -12.79 -9.45 22.33
CA GLN A 87 -12.91 -8.95 20.94
C GLN A 87 -13.03 -10.05 19.88
N LYS A 88 -13.43 -11.26 20.24
CA LYS A 88 -13.56 -12.36 19.24
C LYS A 88 -14.73 -12.24 18.26
N LYS A 89 -15.64 -11.26 18.36
CA LYS A 89 -16.92 -11.34 17.62
C LYS A 89 -17.29 -10.18 16.69
N ASP A 90 -16.80 -8.94 16.86
CA ASP A 90 -17.40 -7.80 16.14
C ASP A 90 -16.44 -7.00 15.22
N SER A 91 -15.17 -7.31 15.22
CA SER A 91 -14.15 -6.54 14.48
C SER A 91 -13.89 -7.03 13.04
N SER A 92 -14.54 -8.10 12.60
CA SER A 92 -14.20 -8.80 11.34
C SER A 92 -14.23 -7.88 10.09
N GLY A 93 -15.20 -6.98 9.98
CA GLY A 93 -15.34 -6.13 8.79
C GLY A 93 -14.34 -4.98 8.72
N LYS A 94 -14.08 -4.29 9.84
CA LYS A 94 -13.15 -3.15 9.90
C LYS A 94 -11.70 -3.62 9.75
N THR A 95 -11.34 -4.70 10.42
CA THR A 95 -10.00 -5.30 10.34
C THR A 95 -9.72 -5.84 8.93
N LEU A 96 -10.72 -6.47 8.30
CA LEU A 96 -10.58 -6.97 6.94
C LEU A 96 -10.39 -5.83 5.92
N ARG A 97 -11.07 -4.69 6.10
CA ARG A 97 -10.86 -3.49 5.27
C ARG A 97 -9.46 -2.93 5.45
N PHE A 98 -8.99 -2.83 6.68
CA PHE A 98 -7.63 -2.36 6.98
C PHE A 98 -6.56 -3.27 6.37
N LEU A 99 -6.69 -4.60 6.56
CA LEU A 99 -5.81 -5.59 5.91
C LEU A 99 -5.89 -5.52 4.38
N GLY A 100 -7.08 -5.27 3.85
CA GLY A 100 -7.28 -5.06 2.41
C GLY A 100 -6.50 -3.86 1.87
N ILE A 101 -6.56 -2.73 2.56
CA ILE A 101 -5.77 -1.53 2.20
C ILE A 101 -4.28 -1.85 2.23
N LEU A 102 -3.81 -2.44 3.34
CA LEU A 102 -2.41 -2.77 3.52
C LEU A 102 -1.91 -3.70 2.41
N LEU A 103 -2.67 -4.76 2.11
CA LEU A 103 -2.35 -5.70 1.05
C LEU A 103 -2.28 -5.02 -0.32
N VAL A 104 -3.27 -4.16 -0.65
CA VAL A 104 -3.31 -3.45 -1.93
C VAL A 104 -2.09 -2.54 -2.08
N ILE A 105 -1.73 -1.78 -1.04
CA ILE A 105 -0.58 -0.87 -1.07
C ILE A 105 0.73 -1.68 -1.18
N VAL A 106 0.91 -2.71 -0.36
CA VAL A 106 2.12 -3.55 -0.38
C VAL A 106 2.27 -4.25 -1.73
N ALA A 107 1.20 -4.85 -2.26
CA ALA A 107 1.23 -5.47 -3.57
C ALA A 107 1.51 -4.45 -4.69
N TYR A 108 0.93 -3.26 -4.62
CA TYR A 108 1.17 -2.21 -5.60
C TYR A 108 2.64 -1.79 -5.62
N VAL A 109 3.21 -1.47 -4.45
CA VAL A 109 4.58 -0.93 -4.34
C VAL A 109 5.65 -1.99 -4.63
N TYR A 110 5.51 -3.19 -4.07
CA TYR A 110 6.57 -4.20 -4.13
C TYR A 110 6.38 -5.27 -5.22
N LEU A 111 5.14 -5.55 -5.62
CA LEU A 111 4.85 -6.60 -6.58
C LEU A 111 4.66 -6.04 -7.99
N TYR A 112 3.86 -4.99 -8.17
CA TYR A 112 3.45 -4.50 -9.48
C TYR A 112 4.37 -3.40 -10.03
N ILE A 113 4.65 -2.32 -9.30
CA ILE A 113 5.44 -1.17 -9.79
C ILE A 113 6.80 -1.57 -10.38
N PRO A 114 7.59 -2.49 -9.77
CA PRO A 114 8.93 -2.78 -10.27
C PRO A 114 8.97 -3.65 -11.54
N ARG A 115 7.84 -4.26 -11.94
CA ARG A 115 7.83 -5.34 -12.95
C ARG A 115 6.81 -5.19 -14.07
N ILE A 116 5.83 -4.32 -13.90
CA ILE A 116 4.66 -4.20 -14.75
C ILE A 116 4.48 -2.74 -15.16
N ASP A 117 3.86 -2.52 -16.32
CA ASP A 117 3.49 -1.19 -16.80
C ASP A 117 2.82 -0.37 -15.69
N TYR A 118 3.34 0.83 -15.46
CA TYR A 118 2.91 1.71 -14.38
C TYR A 118 1.43 2.11 -14.51
N PHE A 119 0.93 2.27 -15.75
CA PHE A 119 -0.49 2.58 -16.01
C PHE A 119 -1.40 1.43 -15.56
N LEU A 120 -1.08 0.19 -15.96
CA LEU A 120 -1.87 -0.98 -15.60
C LEU A 120 -1.83 -1.25 -14.10
N SER A 121 -0.66 -1.12 -13.49
CA SER A 121 -0.46 -1.29 -12.04
C SER A 121 -1.32 -0.30 -11.25
N THR A 122 -1.32 0.97 -11.67
CA THR A 122 -2.11 2.03 -11.01
C THR A 122 -3.60 1.81 -11.21
N MET A 123 -4.02 1.46 -12.42
CA MET A 123 -5.42 1.19 -12.76
C MET A 123 -5.97 0.00 -11.94
N LEU A 124 -5.20 -1.09 -11.83
CA LEU A 124 -5.56 -2.25 -11.01
C LEU A 124 -5.66 -1.88 -9.53
N CYS A 125 -4.66 -1.17 -9.00
CA CYS A 125 -4.64 -0.70 -7.62
C CYS A 125 -5.88 0.12 -7.29
N LEU A 126 -6.21 1.13 -8.10
CA LEU A 126 -7.39 1.98 -7.91
C LEU A 126 -8.69 1.17 -8.03
N MET A 127 -8.79 0.26 -9.00
CA MET A 127 -9.97 -0.58 -9.17
C MET A 127 -10.25 -1.42 -7.93
N VAL A 128 -9.24 -2.10 -7.40
CA VAL A 128 -9.36 -2.92 -6.20
C VAL A 128 -9.65 -2.06 -4.98
N PHE A 129 -8.89 -0.99 -4.79
CA PHE A 129 -9.04 -0.08 -3.65
C PHE A 129 -10.46 0.51 -3.59
N ILE A 130 -10.94 1.10 -4.69
CA ILE A 130 -12.28 1.70 -4.74
C ILE A 130 -13.36 0.63 -4.56
N SER A 131 -13.21 -0.55 -5.16
CA SER A 131 -14.21 -1.63 -5.06
C SER A 131 -14.40 -2.12 -3.63
N LEU A 132 -13.31 -2.22 -2.83
CA LEU A 132 -13.36 -2.65 -1.43
C LEU A 132 -14.17 -1.70 -0.54
N PHE A 133 -14.25 -0.41 -0.90
CA PHE A 133 -14.97 0.59 -0.11
C PHE A 133 -16.33 0.97 -0.70
N HIS A 134 -16.43 1.01 -2.03
CA HIS A 134 -17.63 1.51 -2.70
C HIS A 134 -18.72 0.45 -2.85
N LEU A 135 -18.33 -0.85 -2.94
CA LEU A 135 -19.26 -1.98 -3.00
C LEU A 135 -19.56 -2.50 -1.59
N ASP A 136 -20.31 -1.71 -0.81
CA ASP A 136 -20.61 -2.01 0.59
C ASP A 136 -21.80 -2.99 0.71
N ARG A 137 -21.51 -4.29 0.67
CA ARG A 137 -22.45 -5.38 0.95
C ARG A 137 -21.84 -6.39 1.92
N PRO A 138 -22.59 -6.92 2.88
CA PRO A 138 -22.11 -7.98 3.77
C PRO A 138 -21.70 -9.21 2.94
N GLY A 139 -20.47 -9.70 3.17
CA GLY A 139 -19.90 -10.84 2.46
C GLY A 139 -19.15 -10.55 1.15
N PHE A 140 -19.41 -9.42 0.48
CA PHE A 140 -18.68 -9.01 -0.73
C PHE A 140 -17.20 -8.75 -0.43
N LEU A 141 -16.94 -8.02 0.64
CA LEU A 141 -15.60 -7.65 1.04
C LEU A 141 -14.67 -8.87 1.15
N LYS A 142 -15.14 -9.94 1.82
CA LYS A 142 -14.35 -11.18 1.96
C LYS A 142 -14.07 -11.83 0.60
N ARG A 143 -15.08 -11.92 -0.27
CA ARG A 143 -14.96 -12.55 -1.60
C ARG A 143 -14.02 -11.75 -2.52
N LEU A 144 -14.15 -10.42 -2.55
CA LEU A 144 -13.27 -9.55 -3.33
C LEU A 144 -11.83 -9.60 -2.82
N PHE A 145 -11.66 -9.58 -1.49
CA PHE A 145 -10.37 -9.69 -0.86
C PHE A 145 -9.69 -11.03 -1.16
N THR A 146 -10.40 -12.16 -1.03
CA THR A 146 -9.84 -13.49 -1.32
C THR A 146 -9.48 -13.64 -2.80
N PHE A 147 -10.30 -13.12 -3.71
CA PHE A 147 -9.99 -13.16 -5.13
C PHE A 147 -8.73 -12.35 -5.47
N TYR A 148 -8.62 -11.14 -4.93
CA TYR A 148 -7.43 -10.30 -5.12
C TYR A 148 -6.19 -10.93 -4.50
N LEU A 149 -6.29 -11.49 -3.29
CA LEU A 149 -5.20 -12.19 -2.62
C LEU A 149 -4.71 -13.40 -3.43
N ALA A 150 -5.63 -14.17 -4.00
CA ALA A 150 -5.29 -15.29 -4.87
C ALA A 150 -4.51 -14.81 -6.12
N GLY A 151 -4.93 -13.70 -6.72
CA GLY A 151 -4.20 -13.07 -7.81
C GLY A 151 -2.81 -12.58 -7.41
N CYS A 152 -2.68 -11.91 -6.27
CA CYS A 152 -1.38 -11.48 -5.74
C CYS A 152 -0.44 -12.68 -5.50
N LEU A 153 -0.95 -13.78 -4.95
CA LEU A 153 -0.17 -15.00 -4.73
C LEU A 153 0.28 -15.62 -6.05
N LEU A 154 -0.59 -15.65 -7.06
CA LEU A 154 -0.25 -16.14 -8.39
C LEU A 154 0.88 -15.31 -9.01
N PHE A 155 0.77 -13.97 -9.00
CA PHE A 155 1.82 -13.10 -9.51
C PHE A 155 3.11 -13.23 -8.72
N LEU A 156 3.02 -13.33 -7.40
CA LEU A 156 4.18 -13.53 -6.53
C LEU A 156 4.90 -14.83 -6.87
N LEU A 157 4.19 -15.94 -7.12
CA LEU A 157 4.78 -17.20 -7.55
C LEU A 157 5.45 -17.06 -8.92
N VAL A 158 4.81 -16.43 -9.89
CA VAL A 158 5.37 -16.17 -11.22
C VAL A 158 6.69 -15.40 -11.12
N PHE A 159 6.75 -14.38 -10.26
CA PHE A 159 7.94 -13.56 -10.07
C PHE A 159 9.03 -14.25 -9.26
N LEU A 160 8.69 -15.08 -8.27
CA LEU A 160 9.66 -15.85 -7.50
C LEU A 160 10.36 -16.92 -8.34
N VAL A 161 9.62 -17.57 -9.23
CA VAL A 161 10.17 -18.59 -10.15
C VAL A 161 10.96 -17.95 -11.29
N GLY A 162 10.85 -16.63 -11.52
CA GLY A 162 11.55 -15.91 -12.58
C GLY A 162 10.98 -16.18 -13.98
N ILE A 163 9.74 -16.67 -14.06
CA ILE A 163 9.01 -16.92 -15.31
C ILE A 163 8.78 -15.61 -16.07
N ASP A 164 8.66 -14.50 -15.35
CA ASP A 164 8.51 -13.16 -15.91
C ASP A 164 9.62 -12.80 -16.89
N LYS A 165 10.88 -13.10 -16.55
CA LYS A 165 12.04 -12.84 -17.41
C LYS A 165 12.02 -13.69 -18.67
N GLN A 166 11.80 -14.99 -18.52
CA GLN A 166 11.76 -15.93 -19.65
C GLN A 166 10.62 -15.64 -20.64
N LEU A 167 9.45 -15.23 -20.10
CA LEU A 167 8.29 -14.92 -20.94
C LEU A 167 8.42 -13.56 -21.63
N ASN A 168 8.99 -12.55 -20.96
CA ASN A 168 9.25 -11.25 -21.56
C ASN A 168 10.34 -11.30 -22.65
N GLU A 169 11.28 -12.25 -22.60
CA GLU A 169 12.25 -12.49 -23.68
C GLU A 169 11.57 -13.03 -24.95
N ARG A 170 10.51 -13.83 -24.80
CA ARG A 170 9.76 -14.37 -25.94
C ARG A 170 8.68 -13.43 -26.47
N PHE A 171 7.98 -12.76 -25.59
CA PHE A 171 6.88 -11.84 -25.93
C PHE A 171 7.05 -10.55 -25.13
N LEU A 172 7.48 -9.51 -25.79
CA LEU A 172 7.57 -8.18 -25.23
C LEU A 172 6.19 -7.82 -24.62
N TYR A 173 6.14 -7.39 -23.36
CA TYR A 173 4.91 -7.00 -22.64
C TYR A 173 3.95 -8.16 -22.27
N PHE A 174 4.43 -9.40 -22.20
CA PHE A 174 3.57 -10.52 -21.79
C PHE A 174 2.99 -10.34 -20.39
N MET A 175 3.79 -9.83 -19.45
CA MET A 175 3.33 -9.56 -18.08
C MET A 175 2.26 -8.47 -18.04
N ASP A 176 2.35 -7.46 -18.88
CA ASP A 176 1.35 -6.39 -18.96
C ASP A 176 0.01 -6.96 -19.46
N LEU A 177 0.06 -7.84 -20.46
CA LEU A 177 -1.13 -8.55 -20.94
C LEU A 177 -1.78 -9.40 -19.85
N LEU A 178 -0.97 -10.11 -19.07
CA LEU A 178 -1.47 -10.96 -17.99
C LEU A 178 -2.13 -10.15 -16.87
N VAL A 179 -1.56 -9.02 -16.50
CA VAL A 179 -2.18 -8.09 -15.54
C VAL A 179 -3.45 -7.45 -16.09
N PHE A 180 -3.46 -7.11 -17.38
CA PHE A 180 -4.68 -6.61 -18.03
C PHE A 180 -5.79 -7.67 -18.04
N LEU A 181 -5.47 -8.93 -18.31
CA LEU A 181 -6.42 -10.04 -18.21
C LEU A 181 -6.91 -10.22 -16.76
N PHE A 182 -6.02 -10.10 -15.78
CA PHE A 182 -6.41 -10.15 -14.38
C PHE A 182 -7.33 -9.00 -13.98
N PHE A 183 -7.08 -7.79 -14.49
CA PHE A 183 -7.98 -6.65 -14.30
C PHE A 183 -9.39 -6.93 -14.87
N LEU A 184 -9.47 -7.48 -16.08
CA LEU A 184 -10.74 -7.87 -16.70
C LEU A 184 -11.42 -9.00 -15.90
N ALA A 185 -10.66 -9.99 -15.43
CA ALA A 185 -11.17 -11.08 -14.59
C ALA A 185 -11.72 -10.54 -13.26
N TYR A 186 -11.02 -9.61 -12.63
CA TYR A 186 -11.48 -8.96 -11.40
C TYR A 186 -12.77 -8.15 -11.63
N PHE A 187 -12.82 -7.39 -12.72
CA PHE A 187 -14.03 -6.63 -13.11
C PHE A 187 -15.22 -7.54 -13.38
N THR A 188 -15.02 -8.62 -14.16
CA THR A 188 -16.08 -9.60 -14.46
C THR A 188 -16.53 -10.33 -13.19
N TYR A 189 -15.61 -10.68 -12.29
CA TYR A 189 -15.93 -11.25 -11.00
C TYR A 189 -16.80 -10.32 -10.15
N CYS A 190 -16.44 -9.03 -10.07
CA CYS A 190 -17.28 -8.02 -9.41
C CYS A 190 -18.68 -7.96 -10.03
N ARG A 191 -18.78 -8.02 -11.35
CA ARG A 191 -20.05 -7.97 -12.09
C ARG A 191 -20.94 -9.20 -11.83
N ILE A 192 -20.33 -10.38 -11.77
CA ILE A 192 -21.03 -11.64 -11.45
C ILE A 192 -21.56 -11.60 -10.01
N LEU A 193 -20.75 -11.14 -9.06
CA LEU A 193 -21.16 -11.01 -7.66
C LEU A 193 -22.34 -10.06 -7.47
N ILE A 194 -22.39 -8.96 -8.23
CA ILE A 194 -23.45 -7.94 -8.14
C ILE A 194 -24.79 -8.49 -8.66
N GLY A 195 -24.77 -9.38 -9.65
CA GLY A 195 -25.98 -9.97 -10.23
C GLY A 195 -26.94 -8.93 -10.82
N GLY A 196 -28.20 -8.91 -10.34
CA GLY A 196 -29.28 -8.07 -10.89
C GLY A 196 -29.38 -6.64 -10.37
N ASP A 197 -28.65 -6.28 -9.29
CA ASP A 197 -28.83 -5.00 -8.58
C ASP A 197 -28.39 -3.77 -9.38
N GLY A 198 -29.36 -2.95 -9.79
CA GLY A 198 -29.13 -1.73 -10.57
C GLY A 198 -28.25 -0.69 -9.85
N ILE A 199 -28.40 -0.54 -8.53
CA ILE A 199 -27.63 0.43 -7.73
C ILE A 199 -26.16 0.01 -7.69
N LEU A 200 -25.89 -1.28 -7.48
CA LEU A 200 -24.53 -1.79 -7.43
C LEU A 200 -23.86 -1.82 -8.81
N LYS A 201 -24.61 -2.03 -9.88
CA LYS A 201 -24.12 -1.87 -11.26
C LYS A 201 -23.65 -0.44 -11.54
N ARG A 202 -24.44 0.55 -11.08
CA ARG A 202 -24.05 1.96 -11.21
C ARG A 202 -22.79 2.26 -10.41
N LYS A 203 -22.69 1.75 -9.18
CA LYS A 203 -21.48 1.87 -8.35
C LYS A 203 -20.25 1.22 -9.01
N LEU A 204 -20.40 0.04 -9.59
CA LEU A 204 -19.29 -0.64 -10.29
C LEU A 204 -18.83 0.16 -11.54
N ARG A 205 -19.77 0.72 -12.31
CA ARG A 205 -19.43 1.60 -13.43
C ARG A 205 -18.64 2.83 -12.95
N THR A 206 -19.07 3.46 -11.88
CA THR A 206 -18.34 4.59 -11.27
C THR A 206 -16.94 4.17 -10.82
N THR A 207 -16.81 3.01 -10.19
CA THR A 207 -15.52 2.44 -9.78
C THR A 207 -14.59 2.25 -10.98
N LEU A 208 -15.10 1.72 -12.09
CA LEU A 208 -14.32 1.54 -13.32
C LEU A 208 -13.85 2.88 -13.89
N ILE A 209 -14.74 3.87 -13.99
CA ILE A 209 -14.38 5.20 -14.48
C ILE A 209 -13.33 5.85 -13.58
N MET A 210 -13.51 5.77 -12.25
CA MET A 210 -12.59 6.34 -11.27
C MET A 210 -11.25 5.58 -11.17
N SER A 211 -11.14 4.38 -11.70
CA SER A 211 -9.86 3.68 -11.81
C SER A 211 -9.09 4.01 -13.09
N ILE A 212 -9.80 4.26 -14.19
CA ILE A 212 -9.19 4.51 -15.51
C ILE A 212 -8.87 6.00 -15.71
N VAL A 213 -9.84 6.89 -15.46
CA VAL A 213 -9.71 8.32 -15.80
C VAL A 213 -8.55 9.00 -15.06
N PRO A 214 -8.37 8.86 -13.74
CA PRO A 214 -7.24 9.49 -13.07
C PRO A 214 -5.88 8.98 -13.58
N SER A 215 -5.76 7.67 -13.82
CA SER A 215 -4.53 7.09 -14.36
C SER A 215 -4.23 7.61 -15.77
N LEU A 216 -5.26 7.74 -16.60
CA LEU A 216 -5.14 8.22 -17.98
C LEU A 216 -4.82 9.72 -18.06
N VAL A 217 -5.20 10.51 -17.07
CA VAL A 217 -4.86 11.95 -17.00
C VAL A 217 -3.51 12.19 -16.34
N LEU A 218 -3.27 11.56 -15.18
CA LEU A 218 -2.07 11.81 -14.39
C LEU A 218 -0.80 11.29 -15.06
N ILE A 219 -0.82 10.07 -15.59
CA ILE A 219 0.40 9.45 -16.14
C ILE A 219 0.93 10.21 -17.36
N PRO A 220 0.12 10.57 -18.38
CA PRO A 220 0.59 11.41 -19.47
C PRO A 220 1.04 12.81 -19.00
N SER A 221 0.36 13.38 -17.99
CA SER A 221 0.76 14.68 -17.43
C SER A 221 2.16 14.62 -16.80
N PHE A 222 2.43 13.60 -15.99
CA PHE A 222 3.77 13.43 -15.40
C PHE A 222 4.83 13.14 -16.46
N LYS A 223 4.55 12.22 -17.40
CA LYS A 223 5.51 11.79 -18.40
C LYS A 223 5.80 12.88 -19.45
N TYR A 224 4.76 13.48 -20.00
CA TYR A 224 4.90 14.34 -21.18
C TYR A 224 4.94 15.83 -20.86
N PHE A 225 4.32 16.24 -19.76
CA PHE A 225 4.27 17.64 -19.36
C PHE A 225 5.33 17.97 -18.32
N LEU A 226 5.46 17.14 -17.28
CA LEU A 226 6.44 17.35 -16.21
C LEU A 226 7.79 16.67 -16.48
N LEU A 227 7.89 15.82 -17.53
CA LEU A 227 9.11 15.09 -17.92
C LEU A 227 9.69 14.24 -16.77
N VAL A 228 8.82 13.74 -15.88
CA VAL A 228 9.22 12.86 -14.79
C VAL A 228 9.35 11.42 -15.31
N PRO A 229 10.50 10.75 -15.10
CA PRO A 229 10.67 9.37 -15.51
C PRO A 229 9.71 8.47 -14.72
N LEU A 230 9.04 7.55 -15.43
CA LEU A 230 8.16 6.56 -14.81
C LEU A 230 8.97 5.33 -14.36
N PRO A 231 8.55 4.62 -13.30
CA PRO A 231 9.29 3.46 -12.78
C PRO A 231 9.50 2.35 -13.81
N VAL A 232 8.43 1.93 -14.49
CA VAL A 232 8.47 0.95 -15.59
C VAL A 232 7.55 1.42 -16.70
N GLU A 233 8.10 1.50 -17.90
CA GLU A 233 7.37 1.85 -19.13
C GLU A 233 7.08 0.55 -19.89
N GLY A 234 5.86 0.07 -19.78
CA GLY A 234 5.40 -1.13 -20.47
C GLY A 234 4.58 -0.83 -21.72
N GLY A 235 3.81 -1.83 -22.18
CA GLY A 235 3.10 -1.78 -23.46
C GLY A 235 2.05 -0.69 -23.59
N PHE A 236 1.35 -0.32 -22.51
CA PHE A 236 0.35 0.76 -22.55
C PHE A 236 1.00 2.15 -22.62
N ILE A 237 2.11 2.35 -21.93
CA ILE A 237 2.86 3.60 -22.00
C ILE A 237 3.51 3.74 -23.38
N GLU A 238 3.99 2.65 -23.98
CA GLU A 238 4.52 2.67 -25.35
C GLU A 238 3.43 3.01 -26.37
N LEU A 239 2.23 2.46 -26.21
CA LEU A 239 1.08 2.84 -27.02
C LEU A 239 0.75 4.33 -26.89
N MET A 240 0.84 4.91 -25.70
CA MET A 240 0.68 6.36 -25.50
C MET A 240 1.78 7.15 -26.20
N ASN A 241 3.02 6.66 -26.24
CA ASN A 241 4.12 7.27 -26.98
C ASN A 241 3.80 7.30 -28.50
N ILE A 242 3.33 6.18 -29.06
CA ILE A 242 2.94 6.09 -30.49
C ILE A 242 1.84 7.12 -30.82
N VAL A 243 0.79 7.18 -29.99
CA VAL A 243 -0.28 8.16 -30.18
C VAL A 243 0.25 9.60 -30.14
N ARG A 244 1.14 9.91 -29.20
CA ARG A 244 1.77 11.24 -29.11
C ARG A 244 2.57 11.58 -30.37
N TYR A 245 3.36 10.62 -30.89
CA TYR A 245 4.16 10.84 -32.11
C TYR A 245 3.27 10.99 -33.33
N ALA A 246 2.15 10.27 -33.39
CA ALA A 246 1.19 10.40 -34.50
C ALA A 246 0.42 11.74 -34.50
N LEU A 247 0.28 12.39 -33.34
CA LEU A 247 -0.39 13.69 -33.19
C LEU A 247 0.55 14.90 -33.33
N ARG A 248 1.84 14.69 -33.48
CA ARG A 248 2.87 15.73 -33.61
C ARG A 248 3.28 15.94 -35.07
#